data_782838bd04ecfd8e2d0d092a74ae2654
#
_entry.id   782838bd04ecfd8e2d0d092a74ae2654
#
_cell.length_a   1.000
_cell.length_b   1.000
_cell.length_c   1.000
_cell.angle_alpha   90.00
_cell.angle_beta   90.00
_cell.angle_gamma   90.00
#
_symmetry.space_group_name_H-M   'P 1'
#
loop_
_entity.id
_entity.type
_entity.pdbx_description
1 polymer ?
#
loop_
_entity_poly.entity_id
_entity_poly.type
_entity_poly.pdbx_seq_one_letter_code
_entity_poly.pdbx_strand_id
1 'polypeptide(L)'
;CTITDREFSVPAMGTMAHSWVQLFPSEIEAFRAYAECYPDNCVLLVDTYNVLKSGVPNAIKVFEELDKRGYHNGGIRIDSGDIAYLSKKARKMLDEAGFTGHKIVASNSLDEYLIRDLLVQGAKLDSFGVGERLVTSKAEPVFGGVYKLTAVEEDGKIVPRIKLSELSLIHI
;
A
#
# COMPACT_ATOMS: atom_id res chain seq x y z
N CYS A 1 -15.93 9.14 -2.93
CA CYS A 1 -15.92 8.08 -1.91
C CYS A 1 -16.33 8.59 -0.53
N THR A 2 -15.71 9.67 0.04
CA THR A 2 -16.11 10.22 1.35
C THR A 2 -17.53 10.81 1.37
N ILE A 3 -18.00 11.39 0.25
CA ILE A 3 -19.40 11.82 0.10
C ILE A 3 -20.35 10.63 0.15
N THR A 4 -19.96 9.50 -0.47
CA THR A 4 -20.75 8.27 -0.48
C THR A 4 -20.94 7.70 0.94
N ASP A 5 -19.91 7.77 1.77
CA ASP A 5 -20.00 7.40 3.18
C ASP A 5 -20.99 8.30 3.93
N ARG A 6 -20.81 9.61 3.81
CA ARG A 6 -21.64 10.59 4.50
C ARG A 6 -23.13 10.53 4.09
N GLU A 7 -23.42 10.35 2.80
CA GLU A 7 -24.79 10.49 2.27
C GLU A 7 -25.52 9.15 2.07
N PHE A 8 -24.78 8.06 1.89
CA PHE A 8 -25.34 6.74 1.57
C PHE A 8 -24.97 5.64 2.55
N SER A 9 -24.28 5.98 3.65
CA SER A 9 -23.81 5.02 4.67
C SER A 9 -22.99 3.86 4.09
N VAL A 10 -22.24 4.13 3.01
CA VAL A 10 -21.26 3.18 2.45
C VAL A 10 -19.89 3.54 2.99
N PRO A 11 -19.29 2.72 3.86
CA PRO A 11 -18.04 3.08 4.53
C PRO A 11 -16.91 3.47 3.56
N ALA A 12 -16.35 4.65 3.75
CA ALA A 12 -15.16 5.07 3.02
C ALA A 12 -13.94 4.33 3.58
N MET A 13 -13.21 3.66 2.71
CA MET A 13 -12.01 2.93 3.08
C MET A 13 -10.82 3.39 2.23
N GLY A 14 -9.65 3.33 2.82
CA GLY A 14 -8.43 3.70 2.15
C GLY A 14 -7.22 3.49 3.05
N THR A 15 -6.05 3.78 2.52
CA THR A 15 -4.79 3.73 3.24
C THR A 15 -3.92 4.94 2.86
N MET A 16 -2.66 4.95 3.30
CA MET A 16 -1.69 5.98 2.90
C MET A 16 -1.39 5.94 1.39
N ALA A 17 -0.89 7.03 0.85
CA ALA A 17 -0.28 7.12 -0.48
C ALA A 17 1.25 6.94 -0.40
N HIS A 18 1.91 6.69 -1.54
CA HIS A 18 3.37 6.66 -1.61
C HIS A 18 4.01 7.98 -1.17
N SER A 19 3.37 9.12 -1.49
CA SER A 19 3.82 10.44 -1.06
C SER A 19 3.86 10.60 0.47
N TRP A 20 2.98 9.95 1.21
CA TRP A 20 3.06 9.88 2.67
C TRP A 20 4.38 9.24 3.12
N VAL A 21 4.71 8.08 2.56
CA VAL A 21 5.96 7.39 2.90
C VAL A 21 7.18 8.24 2.57
N GLN A 22 7.14 8.94 1.43
CA GLN A 22 8.22 9.79 0.95
C GLN A 22 8.41 11.10 1.75
N LEU A 23 7.41 11.55 2.50
CA LEU A 23 7.51 12.74 3.36
C LEU A 23 8.45 12.54 4.56
N PHE A 24 8.65 11.30 4.99
CA PHE A 24 9.46 10.99 6.16
C PHE A 24 10.90 10.66 5.78
N PRO A 25 11.87 10.86 6.70
CA PRO A 25 13.27 10.52 6.46
C PRO A 25 13.50 9.04 6.17
N SER A 26 12.62 8.16 6.68
CA SER A 26 12.67 6.74 6.43
C SER A 26 11.27 6.11 6.37
N GLU A 27 11.17 4.99 5.65
CA GLU A 27 9.93 4.22 5.51
C GLU A 27 9.36 3.77 6.86
N ILE A 28 10.21 3.35 7.80
CA ILE A 28 9.75 2.90 9.11
C ILE A 28 9.17 4.05 9.94
N GLU A 29 9.71 5.25 9.83
CA GLU A 29 9.15 6.44 10.51
C GLU A 29 7.78 6.82 9.95
N ALA A 30 7.62 6.74 8.63
CA ALA A 30 6.32 6.92 7.98
C ALA A 30 5.28 5.90 8.47
N PHE A 31 5.68 4.64 8.59
CA PHE A 31 4.81 3.57 9.07
C PHE A 31 4.43 3.75 10.53
N ARG A 32 5.38 4.13 11.40
CA ARG A 32 5.10 4.45 12.80
C ARG A 32 4.15 5.62 12.95
N ALA A 33 4.38 6.71 12.21
CA ALA A 33 3.50 7.87 12.24
C ALA A 33 2.07 7.51 11.78
N TYR A 34 1.93 6.64 10.79
CA TYR A 34 0.62 6.15 10.37
C TYR A 34 -0.04 5.25 11.43
N ALA A 35 0.73 4.37 12.07
CA ALA A 35 0.27 3.49 13.12
C ALA A 35 -0.21 4.25 14.36
N GLU A 36 0.37 5.41 14.67
CA GLU A 36 -0.12 6.29 15.74
C GLU A 36 -1.51 6.87 15.44
N CYS A 37 -1.79 7.17 14.17
CA CYS A 37 -3.09 7.70 13.75
C CYS A 37 -4.17 6.62 13.63
N TYR A 38 -3.79 5.41 13.22
CA TYR A 38 -4.72 4.31 12.87
C TYR A 38 -4.27 2.98 13.46
N PRO A 39 -4.16 2.84 14.81
CA PRO A 39 -3.61 1.64 15.41
C PRO A 39 -4.50 0.40 15.25
N ASP A 40 -5.83 0.57 15.26
CA ASP A 40 -6.79 -0.55 15.21
C ASP A 40 -6.94 -1.19 13.84
N ASN A 41 -6.54 -0.50 12.77
CA ASN A 41 -6.65 -0.98 11.40
C ASN A 41 -5.49 -0.45 10.56
N CYS A 42 -4.28 -0.75 10.99
CA CYS A 42 -3.06 -0.26 10.39
C CYS A 42 -2.70 -1.05 9.13
N VAL A 43 -3.02 -0.51 7.95
CA VAL A 43 -2.65 -1.08 6.65
C VAL A 43 -1.53 -0.27 6.03
N LEU A 44 -0.35 -0.88 5.90
CA LEU A 44 0.90 -0.23 5.50
C LEU A 44 1.19 -0.48 4.01
N LEU A 45 1.48 0.58 3.27
CA LEU A 45 1.85 0.52 1.84
C LEU A 45 3.33 0.20 1.70
N VAL A 46 3.65 -1.04 1.31
CA VAL A 46 5.01 -1.60 1.44
C VAL A 46 5.85 -1.56 0.17
N ASP A 47 5.32 -1.00 -0.92
CA ASP A 47 5.98 -1.00 -2.23
C ASP A 47 6.49 0.37 -2.69
N THR A 48 6.70 1.31 -1.74
CA THR A 48 7.28 2.62 -2.09
C THR A 48 8.72 2.47 -2.57
N TYR A 49 9.51 1.60 -1.94
CA TYR A 49 10.91 1.34 -2.27
C TYR A 49 11.14 -0.11 -2.68
N ASN A 50 11.12 -1.04 -1.72
CA ASN A 50 11.29 -2.46 -2.01
C ASN A 50 10.45 -3.32 -1.06
N VAL A 51 9.47 -4.02 -1.61
CA VAL A 51 8.50 -4.82 -0.85
C VAL A 51 9.17 -5.80 0.10
N LEU A 52 10.12 -6.61 -0.40
CA LEU A 52 10.67 -7.73 0.35
C LEU A 52 11.89 -7.37 1.19
N LYS A 53 12.66 -6.34 0.78
CA LYS A 53 13.90 -5.97 1.49
C LYS A 53 13.68 -4.89 2.56
N SER A 54 12.66 -4.03 2.39
CA SER A 54 12.36 -2.94 3.33
C SER A 54 10.90 -2.90 3.76
N GLY A 55 9.96 -2.86 2.85
CA GLY A 55 8.54 -2.63 3.15
C GLY A 55 7.95 -3.64 4.13
N VAL A 56 7.96 -4.93 3.80
CA VAL A 56 7.44 -5.98 4.68
C VAL A 56 8.25 -6.10 5.98
N PRO A 57 9.60 -6.09 5.96
CA PRO A 57 10.38 -6.09 7.21
C PRO A 57 10.07 -4.90 8.14
N ASN A 58 9.89 -3.70 7.59
CA ASN A 58 9.53 -2.52 8.38
C ASN A 58 8.08 -2.59 8.89
N ALA A 59 7.15 -3.11 8.09
CA ALA A 59 5.79 -3.34 8.52
C ALA A 59 5.71 -4.33 9.70
N ILE A 60 6.45 -5.43 9.63
CA ILE A 60 6.53 -6.42 10.73
C ILE A 60 7.00 -5.75 12.04
N LYS A 61 8.04 -4.92 12.01
CA LYS A 61 8.50 -4.20 13.21
C LYS A 61 7.41 -3.31 13.81
N VAL A 62 6.65 -2.61 12.97
CA VAL A 62 5.55 -1.75 13.42
C VAL A 62 4.40 -2.59 13.98
N PHE A 63 4.09 -3.73 13.39
CA PHE A 63 3.09 -4.67 13.93
C PHE A 63 3.51 -5.25 15.29
N GLU A 64 4.79 -5.57 15.48
CA GLU A 64 5.32 -5.98 16.80
C GLU A 64 5.18 -4.86 17.85
N GLU A 65 5.36 -3.60 17.45
CA GLU A 65 5.19 -2.44 18.33
C GLU A 65 3.70 -2.24 18.69
N LEU A 66 2.80 -2.41 17.73
CA LEU A 66 1.35 -2.33 17.92
C LEU A 66 0.82 -3.49 18.78
N ASP A 67 1.31 -4.71 18.55
CA ASP A 67 0.92 -5.90 19.30
C ASP A 67 1.22 -5.78 20.79
N LYS A 68 2.38 -5.22 21.16
CA LYS A 68 2.75 -4.88 22.56
C LYS A 68 1.83 -3.84 23.19
N ARG A 69 1.14 -3.05 22.39
CA ARG A 69 0.16 -2.04 22.82
C ARG A 69 -1.28 -2.57 22.84
N GLY A 70 -1.48 -3.85 22.46
CA GLY A 70 -2.80 -4.50 22.43
C GLY A 70 -3.57 -4.33 21.12
N TYR A 71 -2.93 -3.86 20.03
CA TYR A 71 -3.51 -3.71 18.71
C TYR A 71 -3.07 -4.86 17.81
N HIS A 72 -3.97 -5.78 17.49
CA HIS A 72 -3.65 -7.02 16.80
C HIS A 72 -4.15 -7.06 15.34
N ASN A 73 -4.84 -6.02 14.89
CA ASN A 73 -5.40 -5.92 13.54
C ASN A 73 -4.51 -5.06 12.65
N GLY A 74 -4.08 -5.62 11.53
CA GLY A 74 -3.25 -4.89 10.60
C GLY A 74 -3.18 -5.57 9.24
N GLY A 75 -2.39 -4.99 8.36
CA GLY A 75 -2.17 -5.55 7.04
C GLY A 75 -1.16 -4.74 6.24
N ILE A 76 -0.88 -5.25 5.07
CA ILE A 76 -0.03 -4.58 4.08
C ILE A 76 -0.80 -4.35 2.79
N ARG A 77 -0.42 -3.32 2.03
CA ARG A 77 -0.92 -3.07 0.69
C ARG A 77 0.23 -3.11 -0.32
N ILE A 78 0.01 -3.81 -1.42
CA ILE A 78 0.91 -3.90 -2.57
C ILE A 78 0.20 -3.28 -3.77
N ASP A 79 0.80 -2.24 -4.35
CA ASP A 79 0.22 -1.41 -5.40
C ASP A 79 0.98 -1.52 -6.73
N SER A 80 2.13 -2.22 -6.75
CA SER A 80 2.98 -2.33 -7.95
C SER A 80 3.82 -3.61 -7.98
N GLY A 81 4.43 -3.90 -9.14
CA GLY A 81 5.26 -5.08 -9.35
C GLY A 81 4.48 -6.36 -9.66
N ASP A 82 5.12 -7.50 -9.57
CA ASP A 82 4.47 -8.82 -9.70
C ASP A 82 3.70 -9.15 -8.41
N ILE A 83 2.43 -8.71 -8.35
CA ILE A 83 1.57 -8.85 -7.17
C ILE A 83 1.40 -10.32 -6.77
N ALA A 84 1.30 -11.26 -7.74
CA ALA A 84 1.14 -12.67 -7.43
C ALA A 84 2.38 -13.25 -6.74
N TYR A 85 3.57 -12.92 -7.23
CA TYR A 85 4.82 -13.31 -6.61
C TYR A 85 5.02 -12.64 -5.25
N LEU A 86 4.88 -11.32 -5.21
CA LEU A 86 5.13 -10.51 -4.01
C LEU A 86 4.20 -10.88 -2.87
N SER A 87 2.89 -11.10 -3.13
CA SER A 87 1.94 -11.49 -2.10
C SER A 87 2.26 -12.85 -1.48
N LYS A 88 2.70 -13.82 -2.28
CA LYS A 88 3.16 -15.13 -1.77
C LYS A 88 4.37 -15.00 -0.86
N LYS A 89 5.34 -14.19 -1.24
CA LYS A 89 6.54 -13.94 -0.42
C LYS A 89 6.21 -13.15 0.84
N ALA A 90 5.43 -12.09 0.72
CA ALA A 90 4.99 -11.28 1.85
C ALA A 90 4.18 -12.10 2.86
N ARG A 91 3.25 -12.96 2.39
CA ARG A 91 2.48 -13.87 3.26
C ARG A 91 3.40 -14.78 4.07
N LYS A 92 4.40 -15.38 3.40
CA LYS A 92 5.37 -16.22 4.09
C LYS A 92 6.13 -15.44 5.17
N MET A 93 6.59 -14.24 4.88
CA MET A 93 7.32 -13.41 5.84
C MET A 93 6.44 -13.01 7.05
N LEU A 94 5.18 -12.64 6.80
CA LEU A 94 4.22 -12.32 7.87
C LEU A 94 3.92 -13.53 8.74
N ASP A 95 3.72 -14.71 8.14
CA ASP A 95 3.47 -15.96 8.87
C ASP A 95 4.66 -16.38 9.73
N GLU A 96 5.87 -16.30 9.19
CA GLU A 96 7.13 -16.59 9.93
C GLU A 96 7.33 -15.64 11.11
N ALA A 97 6.83 -14.40 11.01
CA ALA A 97 6.86 -13.41 12.09
C ALA A 97 5.67 -13.54 13.08
N GLY A 98 4.75 -14.50 12.87
CA GLY A 98 3.59 -14.71 13.74
C GLY A 98 2.33 -13.94 13.36
N PHE A 99 2.35 -13.12 12.31
CA PHE A 99 1.24 -12.28 11.87
C PHE A 99 0.33 -12.98 10.84
N THR A 100 -0.12 -14.20 11.15
CA THR A 100 -0.93 -15.03 10.25
C THR A 100 -2.30 -14.43 9.94
N GLY A 101 -2.85 -13.62 10.85
CA GLY A 101 -4.14 -12.92 10.69
C GLY A 101 -4.06 -11.58 9.95
N HIS A 102 -2.87 -11.05 9.71
CA HIS A 102 -2.69 -9.77 9.02
C HIS A 102 -3.01 -9.90 7.53
N LYS A 103 -3.79 -8.95 7.02
CA LYS A 103 -4.31 -8.99 5.64
C LYS A 103 -3.31 -8.47 4.61
N ILE A 104 -3.41 -8.99 3.40
CA ILE A 104 -2.68 -8.49 2.23
C ILE A 104 -3.68 -7.92 1.23
N VAL A 105 -3.56 -6.64 0.96
CA VAL A 105 -4.42 -5.89 0.03
C VAL A 105 -3.65 -5.65 -1.26
N ALA A 106 -4.29 -5.92 -2.40
CA ALA A 106 -3.77 -5.51 -3.70
C ALA A 106 -4.55 -4.31 -4.24
N SER A 107 -3.87 -3.42 -4.93
CA SER A 107 -4.47 -2.29 -5.65
C SER A 107 -3.70 -1.98 -6.94
N ASN A 108 -4.07 -0.92 -7.63
CA ASN A 108 -3.57 -0.47 -8.92
C ASN A 108 -4.24 -1.13 -10.13
N SER A 109 -5.13 -0.36 -10.76
CA SER A 109 -5.79 -0.68 -12.04
C SER A 109 -6.42 -2.08 -12.11
N LEU A 110 -6.91 -2.56 -10.98
CA LEU A 110 -7.55 -3.88 -10.88
C LEU A 110 -8.94 -3.85 -11.52
N ASP A 111 -9.24 -4.93 -12.22
CA ASP A 111 -10.56 -5.29 -12.73
C ASP A 111 -10.84 -6.78 -12.46
N GLU A 112 -12.04 -7.23 -12.79
CA GLU A 112 -12.46 -8.61 -12.55
C GLU A 112 -11.57 -9.65 -13.24
N TYR A 113 -10.99 -9.32 -14.38
CA TYR A 113 -10.11 -10.22 -15.12
C TYR A 113 -8.74 -10.34 -14.45
N LEU A 114 -8.14 -9.21 -14.08
CA LEU A 114 -6.86 -9.19 -13.35
C LEU A 114 -6.98 -9.86 -11.99
N ILE A 115 -8.06 -9.61 -11.26
CA ILE A 115 -8.32 -10.27 -9.96
C ILE A 115 -8.39 -11.79 -10.15
N ARG A 116 -9.17 -12.27 -11.13
CA ARG A 116 -9.24 -13.69 -11.45
C ARG A 116 -7.85 -14.26 -11.78
N ASP A 117 -7.10 -13.57 -12.61
CA ASP A 117 -5.79 -14.05 -13.06
C ASP A 117 -4.76 -14.09 -11.92
N LEU A 118 -4.79 -13.11 -11.00
CA LEU A 118 -4.00 -13.12 -9.77
C LEU A 118 -4.34 -14.32 -8.88
N LEU A 119 -5.62 -14.61 -8.70
CA LEU A 119 -6.08 -15.76 -7.91
C LEU A 119 -5.69 -17.09 -8.56
N VAL A 120 -5.82 -17.23 -9.88
CA VAL A 120 -5.37 -18.42 -10.62
C VAL A 120 -3.85 -18.63 -10.47
N GLN A 121 -3.06 -17.57 -10.43
CA GLN A 121 -1.63 -17.64 -10.15
C GLN A 121 -1.29 -17.98 -8.70
N GLY A 122 -2.30 -18.13 -7.84
CA GLY A 122 -2.15 -18.48 -6.43
C GLY A 122 -1.68 -17.32 -5.55
N ALA A 123 -1.99 -16.07 -5.95
CA ALA A 123 -1.74 -14.90 -5.11
C ALA A 123 -2.37 -15.05 -3.73
N LYS A 124 -1.68 -14.57 -2.70
CA LYS A 124 -2.13 -14.61 -1.31
C LYS A 124 -2.69 -13.24 -0.93
N LEU A 125 -3.92 -12.99 -1.34
CA LEU A 125 -4.59 -11.70 -1.21
C LEU A 125 -5.91 -11.88 -0.46
N ASP A 126 -6.20 -10.97 0.46
CA ASP A 126 -7.40 -10.97 1.29
C ASP A 126 -8.43 -9.95 0.81
N SER A 127 -7.98 -8.88 0.15
CA SER A 127 -8.88 -7.85 -0.39
C SER A 127 -8.25 -7.08 -1.56
N PHE A 128 -9.09 -6.36 -2.30
CA PHE A 128 -8.73 -5.68 -3.53
C PHE A 128 -9.23 -4.24 -3.51
N GLY A 129 -8.33 -3.29 -3.76
CA GLY A 129 -8.66 -1.88 -3.98
C GLY A 129 -8.99 -1.65 -5.45
N VAL A 130 -10.27 -1.70 -5.81
CA VAL A 130 -10.76 -1.43 -7.17
C VAL A 130 -11.29 -0.01 -7.22
N GLY A 131 -10.70 0.85 -8.02
CA GLY A 131 -11.06 2.27 -8.12
C GLY A 131 -11.40 2.67 -9.55
N GLU A 132 -10.38 3.12 -10.30
CA GLU A 132 -10.55 3.67 -11.65
C GLU A 132 -11.37 2.76 -12.56
N ARG A 133 -11.03 1.48 -12.64
CA ARG A 133 -11.70 0.50 -13.50
C ARG A 133 -13.17 0.25 -13.14
N LEU A 134 -13.56 0.54 -11.91
CA LEU A 134 -14.94 0.43 -11.44
C LEU A 134 -15.77 1.66 -11.83
N VAL A 135 -15.17 2.86 -11.75
CA VAL A 135 -15.91 4.13 -11.91
C VAL A 135 -15.80 4.74 -13.31
N THR A 136 -14.94 4.20 -14.16
CA THR A 136 -14.73 4.67 -15.54
C THR A 136 -15.01 3.56 -16.54
N SER A 137 -15.48 3.96 -17.73
CA SER A 137 -15.67 3.01 -18.83
C SER A 137 -14.32 2.59 -19.42
N LYS A 138 -14.06 1.28 -19.55
CA LYS A 138 -12.86 0.75 -20.20
C LYS A 138 -12.79 1.14 -21.69
N ALA A 139 -13.94 1.35 -22.33
CA ALA A 139 -14.04 1.75 -23.75
C ALA A 139 -13.76 3.26 -23.95
N GLU A 140 -13.86 4.05 -22.88
CA GLU A 140 -13.58 5.49 -22.90
C GLU A 140 -12.46 5.77 -21.87
N PRO A 141 -11.20 5.68 -22.28
CA PRO A 141 -10.08 5.82 -21.36
C PRO A 141 -9.98 7.24 -20.82
N VAL A 142 -9.75 7.34 -19.53
CA VAL A 142 -9.44 8.60 -18.87
C VAL A 142 -7.99 9.02 -19.17
N PHE A 143 -7.74 10.32 -19.10
CA PHE A 143 -6.37 10.82 -19.11
C PHE A 143 -5.62 10.32 -17.88
N GLY A 144 -4.57 9.55 -18.09
CA GLY A 144 -3.69 9.10 -17.03
C GLY A 144 -2.84 10.26 -16.51
N GLY A 145 -3.26 10.86 -15.41
CA GLY A 145 -2.46 11.85 -14.71
C GLY A 145 -1.63 11.20 -13.61
N VAL A 146 -0.37 11.59 -13.51
CA VAL A 146 0.50 11.14 -12.42
C VAL A 146 1.06 12.37 -11.70
N TYR A 147 0.81 12.43 -10.40
CA TYR A 147 1.42 13.42 -9.52
C TYR A 147 2.36 12.70 -8.54
N LYS A 148 3.63 13.06 -8.60
CA LYS A 148 4.66 12.44 -7.76
C LYS A 148 5.33 13.49 -6.91
N LEU A 149 5.50 13.21 -5.62
CA LEU A 149 6.39 13.97 -4.77
C LEU A 149 7.83 13.74 -5.23
N THR A 150 8.53 14.78 -5.60
CA THR A 150 9.93 14.71 -6.08
C THR A 150 10.92 15.31 -5.09
N ALA A 151 10.47 16.25 -4.27
CA ALA A 151 11.29 16.87 -3.23
C ALA A 151 10.41 17.54 -2.17
N VAL A 152 10.97 17.78 -1.01
CA VAL A 152 10.43 18.62 0.06
C VAL A 152 11.44 19.70 0.42
N GLU A 153 10.98 20.82 0.97
CA GLU A 153 11.85 21.84 1.56
C GLU A 153 11.97 21.58 3.06
N GLU A 154 13.21 21.42 3.53
CA GLU A 154 13.55 21.26 4.94
C GLU A 154 14.65 22.27 5.29
N ASP A 155 14.40 23.16 6.22
CA ASP A 155 15.35 24.21 6.67
C ASP A 155 15.93 25.05 5.50
N GLY A 156 15.10 25.42 4.54
CA GLY A 156 15.48 26.19 3.36
C GLY A 156 16.29 25.42 2.31
N LYS A 157 16.37 24.08 2.43
CA LYS A 157 17.06 23.22 1.46
C LYS A 157 16.06 22.28 0.78
N ILE A 158 16.24 22.10 -0.53
CA ILE A 158 15.46 21.12 -1.29
C ILE A 158 16.06 19.74 -1.07
N VAL A 159 15.26 18.87 -0.45
CA VAL A 159 15.62 17.47 -0.19
C VAL A 159 14.85 16.57 -1.15
N PRO A 160 15.52 15.87 -2.08
CA PRO A 160 14.86 14.97 -3.03
C PRO A 160 14.14 13.81 -2.32
N ARG A 161 12.96 13.47 -2.83
CA ARG A 161 12.14 12.32 -2.42
C ARG A 161 11.69 11.58 -3.67
N ILE A 162 12.18 10.38 -3.88
CA ILE A 162 11.92 9.63 -5.12
C ILE A 162 11.25 8.31 -4.79
N LYS A 163 10.14 8.02 -5.46
CA LYS A 163 9.56 6.68 -5.49
C LYS A 163 10.45 5.77 -6.35
N LEU A 164 10.96 4.69 -5.76
CA LEU A 164 11.74 3.68 -6.46
C LEU A 164 10.82 2.50 -6.79
N SER A 165 10.38 2.40 -8.03
CA SER A 165 9.70 1.21 -8.55
C SER A 165 10.29 0.83 -9.89
N GLU A 166 10.25 -0.46 -10.24
CA GLU A 166 10.81 -0.97 -11.49
C GLU A 166 10.28 -0.24 -12.74
N LEU A 167 9.00 0.18 -12.72
CA LEU A 167 8.39 0.95 -13.79
C LEU A 167 8.77 2.43 -13.80
N SER A 168 9.23 2.99 -12.69
CA SER A 168 9.60 4.41 -12.60
C SER A 168 10.97 4.72 -13.20
N LEU A 169 11.83 3.72 -13.34
CA LEU A 169 13.18 3.89 -13.89
C LEU A 169 13.22 3.94 -15.42
N ILE A 170 12.11 3.63 -16.09
CA ILE A 170 12.04 3.55 -17.56
C ILE A 170 11.72 4.92 -18.19
N HIS A 171 11.31 5.91 -17.41
CA HIS A 171 10.79 7.20 -17.88
C HIS A 171 11.52 8.43 -17.34
N ILE A 172 12.78 8.29 -16.93
CA ILE A 172 13.67 9.41 -16.57
C ILE A 172 14.73 9.57 -17.64
#